data_c04c6fa6a1252d425c712c02a6be4481
#
_entry.id   c04c6fa6a1252d425c712c02a6be4481
#
_cell.length_a   1.000
_cell.length_b   1.000
_cell.length_c   1.000
_cell.angle_alpha   90.00
_cell.angle_beta   90.00
_cell.angle_gamma   90.00
#
_symmetry.space_group_name_H-M   'P 1'
#
loop_
_entity.id
_entity.type
_entity.pdbx_description
1 polymer ?
#
loop_
_entity_poly.entity_id
_entity_poly.type
_entity_poly.pdbx_seq_one_letter_code
_entity_poly.pdbx_strand_id
1 'polypeptide(L)'
;MTSAPRPAERGTALAVVLWALVALGALALAASVGAVVDLRLAIRYREHAASLAAAETALAEALAAVTRDPARAARADSVTGAEGDATWRSRWSPTDGRVRLGSTGSVGSATREIEAWAEPSGAGWRITAWREIR
;
A
#
# COMPACT_ATOMS: atom_id res chain seq x y z
N MET A 1 27.85 64.07 -11.03
CA MET A 1 27.51 64.32 -9.61
C MET A 1 26.51 63.24 -9.18
N THR A 2 26.97 62.21 -8.54
CA THR A 2 26.12 61.14 -7.98
C THR A 2 25.60 61.59 -6.63
N SER A 3 24.31 61.90 -6.57
CA SER A 3 23.64 62.26 -5.33
C SER A 3 23.62 61.09 -4.40
N ALA A 4 24.16 61.18 -3.19
CA ALA A 4 24.10 60.14 -2.18
C ALA A 4 22.62 59.88 -1.79
N PRO A 5 22.18 58.65 -1.72
CA PRO A 5 20.80 58.31 -1.38
C PRO A 5 20.45 58.79 0.01
N ARG A 6 19.25 59.41 0.15
CA ARG A 6 18.72 59.95 1.40
C ARG A 6 18.54 58.84 2.45
N PRO A 7 18.74 59.11 3.78
CA PRO A 7 18.66 58.08 4.83
C PRO A 7 17.29 57.38 4.91
N ALA A 8 16.21 57.98 4.51
CA ALA A 8 14.88 57.37 4.41
C ALA A 8 14.80 56.28 3.32
N GLU A 9 15.51 56.45 2.22
CA GLU A 9 15.56 55.43 1.13
C GLU A 9 16.34 54.17 1.53
N ARG A 10 17.32 54.31 2.42
CA ARG A 10 18.08 53.13 2.96
C ARG A 10 17.21 52.31 3.92
N GLY A 11 16.35 52.93 4.72
CA GLY A 11 15.42 52.26 5.63
C GLY A 11 14.38 51.43 4.89
N THR A 12 13.80 51.99 3.82
CA THR A 12 12.81 51.29 2.98
C THR A 12 13.42 50.12 2.22
N ALA A 13 14.63 50.26 1.68
CA ALA A 13 15.33 49.17 1.01
C ALA A 13 15.62 48.01 1.96
N LEU A 14 16.05 48.27 3.19
CA LEU A 14 16.24 47.23 4.20
C LEU A 14 14.97 46.51 4.57
N ALA A 15 13.85 47.21 4.73
CA ALA A 15 12.55 46.63 5.03
C ALA A 15 12.08 45.70 3.88
N VAL A 16 12.25 46.10 2.61
CA VAL A 16 11.91 45.29 1.46
C VAL A 16 12.74 44.00 1.41
N VAL A 17 14.04 44.11 1.66
CA VAL A 17 14.93 42.93 1.70
C VAL A 17 14.51 41.96 2.82
N LEU A 18 14.19 42.50 4.01
CA LEU A 18 13.75 41.69 5.14
C LEU A 18 12.44 40.93 4.81
N TRP A 19 11.46 41.62 4.23
CA TRP A 19 10.21 41.05 3.79
C TRP A 19 10.41 39.96 2.72
N ALA A 20 11.29 40.20 1.76
CA ALA A 20 11.64 39.21 0.74
C ALA A 20 12.27 37.94 1.35
N LEU A 21 13.16 38.11 2.33
CA LEU A 21 13.78 36.95 3.03
C LEU A 21 12.74 36.17 3.85
N VAL A 22 11.83 36.85 4.53
CA VAL A 22 10.72 36.18 5.26
C VAL A 22 9.82 35.41 4.30
N ALA A 23 9.45 36.02 3.17
CA ALA A 23 8.61 35.38 2.17
C ALA A 23 9.30 34.13 1.55
N LEU A 24 10.58 34.24 1.20
CA LEU A 24 11.38 33.11 0.70
C LEU A 24 11.51 31.99 1.75
N GLY A 25 11.74 32.35 3.01
CA GLY A 25 11.80 31.40 4.11
C GLY A 25 10.47 30.65 4.31
N ALA A 26 9.35 31.36 4.24
CA ALA A 26 8.02 30.77 4.31
C ALA A 26 7.74 29.80 3.15
N LEU A 27 8.12 30.17 1.93
CA LEU A 27 7.98 29.32 0.74
C LEU A 27 8.83 28.05 0.86
N ALA A 28 10.09 28.17 1.30
CA ALA A 28 10.98 27.03 1.51
C ALA A 28 10.42 26.07 2.56
N LEU A 29 9.88 26.60 3.66
CA LEU A 29 9.25 25.79 4.70
C LEU A 29 8.00 25.07 4.17
N ALA A 30 7.13 25.76 3.45
CA ALA A 30 5.95 25.16 2.85
C ALA A 30 6.29 24.04 1.87
N ALA A 31 7.30 24.25 1.02
CA ALA A 31 7.79 23.21 0.10
C ALA A 31 8.35 21.99 0.84
N SER A 32 9.09 22.22 1.93
CA SER A 32 9.64 21.12 2.74
C SER A 32 8.56 20.30 3.42
N VAL A 33 7.53 20.93 3.96
CA VAL A 33 6.38 20.23 4.57
C VAL A 33 5.63 19.43 3.52
N GLY A 34 5.39 20.01 2.33
CA GLY A 34 4.76 19.30 1.20
C GLY A 34 5.53 18.04 0.81
N ALA A 35 6.85 18.13 0.65
CA ALA A 35 7.69 16.99 0.29
C ALA A 35 7.64 15.85 1.33
N VAL A 36 7.58 16.17 2.62
CA VAL A 36 7.44 15.15 3.68
C VAL A 36 6.08 14.45 3.62
N VAL A 37 5.01 15.20 3.35
CA VAL A 37 3.67 14.62 3.21
C VAL A 37 3.62 13.69 2.00
N ASP A 38 4.14 14.12 0.86
CA ASP A 38 4.17 13.33 -0.37
C ASP A 38 4.97 12.05 -0.20
N LEU A 39 6.12 12.12 0.49
CA LEU A 39 6.92 10.93 0.80
C LEU A 39 6.14 9.92 1.67
N ARG A 40 5.45 10.39 2.70
CA ARG A 40 4.63 9.53 3.56
C ARG A 40 3.48 8.88 2.79
N LEU A 41 2.84 9.62 1.90
CA LEU A 41 1.80 9.06 1.03
C LEU A 41 2.37 8.01 0.09
N ALA A 42 3.52 8.27 -0.55
CA ALA A 42 4.18 7.31 -1.43
C ALA A 42 4.54 6.00 -0.71
N ILE A 43 5.07 6.09 0.52
CA ILE A 43 5.36 4.91 1.35
C ILE A 43 4.07 4.11 1.63
N ARG A 44 3.00 4.77 2.05
CA ARG A 44 1.72 4.10 2.31
C ARG A 44 1.14 3.43 1.07
N TYR A 45 1.16 4.09 -0.08
CA TYR A 45 0.71 3.50 -1.35
C TYR A 45 1.52 2.26 -1.71
N ARG A 46 2.84 2.30 -1.51
CA ARG A 46 3.72 1.14 -1.73
C ARG A 46 3.39 -0.02 -0.79
N GLU A 47 3.22 0.25 0.50
CA GLU A 47 2.84 -0.77 1.49
C GLU A 47 1.49 -1.41 1.15
N HIS A 48 0.49 -0.61 0.75
CA HIS A 48 -0.82 -1.11 0.35
C HIS A 48 -0.77 -1.96 -0.92
N ALA A 49 -0.02 -1.53 -1.94
CA ALA A 49 0.16 -2.33 -3.16
C ALA A 49 0.89 -3.65 -2.87
N ALA A 50 1.94 -3.61 -2.05
CA ALA A 50 2.69 -4.80 -1.66
C ALA A 50 1.87 -5.76 -0.78
N SER A 51 1.03 -5.25 0.14
CA SER A 51 0.15 -6.09 0.95
C SER A 51 -0.94 -6.76 0.12
N LEU A 52 -1.46 -6.10 -0.92
CA LEU A 52 -2.38 -6.72 -1.88
C LEU A 52 -1.70 -7.83 -2.67
N ALA A 53 -0.51 -7.59 -3.22
CA ALA A 53 0.27 -8.61 -3.92
C ALA A 53 0.59 -9.83 -3.03
N ALA A 54 0.89 -9.61 -1.74
CA ALA A 54 1.07 -10.68 -0.77
C ALA A 54 -0.22 -11.49 -0.55
N ALA A 55 -1.39 -10.83 -0.49
CA ALA A 55 -2.68 -11.51 -0.37
C ALA A 55 -3.01 -12.33 -1.63
N GLU A 56 -2.70 -11.83 -2.82
CA GLU A 56 -2.85 -12.56 -4.09
C GLU A 56 -1.91 -13.76 -4.16
N THR A 57 -0.67 -13.62 -3.66
CA THR A 57 0.28 -14.74 -3.54
C THR A 57 -0.28 -15.83 -2.63
N ALA A 58 -0.82 -15.47 -1.47
CA ALA A 58 -1.47 -16.39 -0.54
C ALA A 58 -2.64 -17.14 -1.21
N LEU A 59 -3.44 -16.44 -2.00
CA LEU A 59 -4.56 -17.01 -2.75
C LEU A 59 -4.08 -18.03 -3.79
N ALA A 60 -3.04 -17.68 -4.55
CA ALA A 60 -2.44 -18.56 -5.56
C ALA A 60 -1.84 -19.82 -4.93
N GLU A 61 -1.13 -19.70 -3.80
CA GLU A 61 -0.59 -20.83 -3.06
C GLU A 61 -1.67 -21.76 -2.51
N ALA A 62 -2.76 -21.18 -1.96
CA ALA A 62 -3.90 -21.95 -1.48
C ALA A 62 -4.58 -22.72 -2.62
N LEU A 63 -4.79 -22.07 -3.77
CA LEU A 63 -5.36 -22.71 -4.96
C LEU A 63 -4.45 -23.82 -5.48
N ALA A 64 -3.14 -23.61 -5.50
CA ALA A 64 -2.16 -24.64 -5.87
C ALA A 64 -2.15 -25.81 -4.87
N ALA A 65 -2.34 -25.54 -3.57
CA ALA A 65 -2.40 -26.59 -2.55
C ALA A 65 -3.63 -27.49 -2.71
N VAL A 66 -4.83 -26.91 -2.91
CA VAL A 66 -6.06 -27.68 -3.14
C VAL A 66 -6.08 -28.38 -4.50
N THR A 67 -5.40 -27.84 -5.51
CA THR A 67 -5.24 -28.48 -6.83
C THR A 67 -4.30 -29.68 -6.78
N ARG A 68 -3.20 -29.57 -6.04
CA ARG A 68 -2.22 -30.66 -5.88
C ARG A 68 -2.76 -31.82 -5.05
N ASP A 69 -3.56 -31.53 -4.04
CA ASP A 69 -4.18 -32.51 -3.16
C ASP A 69 -5.67 -32.20 -2.97
N PRO A 70 -6.55 -32.75 -3.82
CA PRO A 70 -7.99 -32.52 -3.72
C PRO A 70 -8.60 -32.93 -2.37
N ALA A 71 -7.98 -33.85 -1.62
CA ALA A 71 -8.43 -34.24 -0.28
C ALA A 71 -8.31 -33.06 0.72
N ARG A 72 -7.40 -32.14 0.51
CA ARG A 72 -7.29 -30.90 1.31
C ARG A 72 -8.47 -29.96 1.08
N ALA A 73 -9.06 -29.96 -0.12
CA ALA A 73 -10.23 -29.14 -0.41
C ALA A 73 -11.49 -29.58 0.37
N ALA A 74 -11.55 -30.85 0.76
CA ALA A 74 -12.67 -31.41 1.52
C ALA A 74 -12.63 -31.07 3.03
N ARG A 75 -11.59 -30.42 3.50
CA ARG A 75 -11.42 -30.00 4.91
C ARG A 75 -10.94 -28.57 5.02
N ALA A 76 -11.23 -27.93 6.15
CA ALA A 76 -10.65 -26.63 6.45
C ALA A 76 -9.14 -26.76 6.68
N ASP A 77 -8.34 -25.92 6.01
CA ASP A 77 -6.87 -25.93 6.10
C ASP A 77 -6.33 -24.51 5.84
N SER A 78 -5.02 -24.34 5.89
CA SER A 78 -4.38 -23.06 5.66
C SER A 78 -2.96 -23.20 5.09
N VAL A 79 -2.48 -22.13 4.47
CA VAL A 79 -1.09 -21.94 4.05
C VAL A 79 -0.60 -20.58 4.55
N THR A 80 0.67 -20.49 4.90
CA THR A 80 1.32 -19.25 5.32
C THR A 80 2.69 -19.15 4.68
N GLY A 81 3.13 -17.92 4.38
CA GLY A 81 4.45 -17.68 3.86
C GLY A 81 4.95 -16.28 4.24
N ALA A 82 6.22 -16.03 3.93
CA ALA A 82 6.85 -14.75 4.11
C ALA A 82 7.97 -14.56 3.08
N GLU A 83 8.15 -13.31 2.60
CA GLU A 83 9.24 -12.92 1.72
C GLU A 83 9.61 -11.46 2.01
N GLY A 84 10.86 -11.23 2.44
CA GLY A 84 11.30 -9.91 2.89
C GLY A 84 10.50 -9.44 4.11
N ASP A 85 9.84 -8.30 3.97
CA ASP A 85 8.96 -7.69 4.97
C ASP A 85 7.47 -8.05 4.75
N ALA A 86 7.16 -8.79 3.69
CA ALA A 86 5.83 -9.27 3.39
C ALA A 86 5.53 -10.59 4.11
N THR A 87 4.38 -10.69 4.70
CA THR A 87 3.84 -11.93 5.25
C THR A 87 2.46 -12.19 4.69
N TRP A 88 2.11 -13.47 4.50
CA TRP A 88 0.78 -13.82 4.00
C TRP A 88 0.25 -15.09 4.62
N ARG A 89 -1.08 -15.18 4.60
CA ARG A 89 -1.82 -16.36 5.04
C ARG A 89 -3.06 -16.52 4.17
N SER A 90 -3.33 -17.75 3.77
CA SER A 90 -4.63 -18.12 3.23
C SER A 90 -5.24 -19.25 4.05
N ARG A 91 -6.54 -19.19 4.23
CA ARG A 91 -7.37 -20.23 4.85
C ARG A 91 -8.46 -20.60 3.88
N TRP A 92 -8.82 -21.86 3.86
CA TRP A 92 -9.96 -22.30 3.08
C TRP A 92 -10.86 -23.26 3.86
N SER A 93 -12.10 -23.29 3.44
CA SER A 93 -13.12 -24.18 3.97
C SER A 93 -14.03 -24.69 2.84
N PRO A 94 -14.42 -25.96 2.88
CA PRO A 94 -15.41 -26.50 1.95
C PRO A 94 -16.78 -25.88 2.27
N THR A 95 -17.55 -25.56 1.21
CA THR A 95 -18.90 -25.00 1.31
C THR A 95 -19.69 -25.42 0.07
N ASP A 96 -20.64 -26.32 0.20
CA ASP A 96 -21.58 -26.74 -0.86
C ASP A 96 -20.90 -27.12 -2.19
N GLY A 97 -19.84 -27.95 -2.13
CA GLY A 97 -19.10 -28.39 -3.32
C GLY A 97 -18.12 -27.36 -3.87
N ARG A 98 -17.99 -26.20 -3.24
CA ARG A 98 -17.02 -25.14 -3.51
C ARG A 98 -16.00 -25.06 -2.40
N VAL A 99 -14.96 -24.30 -2.63
CA VAL A 99 -14.00 -23.91 -1.59
C VAL A 99 -14.03 -22.40 -1.44
N ARG A 100 -14.30 -21.93 -0.22
CA ARG A 100 -14.13 -20.53 0.14
C ARG A 100 -12.71 -20.31 0.64
N LEU A 101 -12.01 -19.36 0.04
CA LEU A 101 -10.63 -18.97 0.38
C LEU A 101 -10.65 -17.56 0.97
N GLY A 102 -10.01 -17.39 2.12
CA GLY A 102 -9.74 -16.08 2.72
C GLY A 102 -8.24 -15.88 2.81
N SER A 103 -7.71 -14.91 2.07
CA SER A 103 -6.28 -14.64 1.96
C SER A 103 -5.96 -13.26 2.50
N THR A 104 -4.93 -13.17 3.35
CA THR A 104 -4.47 -11.93 3.97
C THR A 104 -3.00 -11.74 3.65
N GLY A 105 -2.64 -10.54 3.22
CA GLY A 105 -1.26 -10.10 3.04
C GLY A 105 -0.97 -8.87 3.89
N SER A 106 0.22 -8.81 4.47
CA SER A 106 0.65 -7.71 5.34
C SER A 106 2.07 -7.27 5.00
N VAL A 107 2.29 -5.95 4.88
CA VAL A 107 3.59 -5.32 4.66
C VAL A 107 3.64 -4.04 5.49
N GLY A 108 4.62 -3.91 6.37
CA GLY A 108 4.72 -2.78 7.29
C GLY A 108 3.46 -2.65 8.13
N SER A 109 2.78 -1.51 8.01
CA SER A 109 1.52 -1.23 8.70
C SER A 109 0.27 -1.57 7.88
N ALA A 110 0.42 -1.92 6.61
CA ALA A 110 -0.66 -2.20 5.70
C ALA A 110 -1.05 -3.67 5.72
N THR A 111 -2.35 -3.94 5.72
CA THR A 111 -2.92 -5.28 5.59
C THR A 111 -4.04 -5.23 4.57
N ARG A 112 -4.07 -6.23 3.69
CA ARG A 112 -5.14 -6.45 2.70
C ARG A 112 -5.70 -7.84 2.83
N GLU A 113 -7.00 -7.96 2.63
CA GLU A 113 -7.72 -9.22 2.70
C GLU A 113 -8.55 -9.44 1.44
N ILE A 114 -8.43 -10.63 0.88
CA ILE A 114 -9.16 -11.09 -0.31
C ILE A 114 -9.99 -12.30 0.09
N GLU A 115 -11.24 -12.30 -0.30
CA GLU A 115 -12.11 -13.47 -0.24
C GLU A 115 -12.39 -13.97 -1.67
N ALA A 116 -12.25 -15.26 -1.87
CA ALA A 116 -12.50 -15.89 -3.16
C ALA A 116 -13.29 -17.20 -3.02
N TRP A 117 -14.00 -17.57 -4.07
CA TRP A 117 -14.67 -18.85 -4.20
C TRP A 117 -14.07 -19.59 -5.38
N ALA A 118 -13.75 -20.86 -5.16
CA ALA A 118 -13.25 -21.74 -6.19
C ALA A 118 -14.18 -22.95 -6.35
N GLU A 119 -14.36 -23.39 -7.61
CA GLU A 119 -15.12 -24.56 -8.00
C GLU A 119 -14.24 -25.56 -8.71
N PRO A 120 -14.52 -26.87 -8.60
CA PRO A 120 -13.84 -27.89 -9.40
C PRO A 120 -14.02 -27.59 -10.89
N SER A 121 -12.94 -27.66 -11.66
CA SER A 121 -12.95 -27.44 -13.11
C SER A 121 -11.95 -28.33 -13.80
N GLY A 122 -12.41 -29.37 -14.49
CA GLY A 122 -11.52 -30.32 -15.15
C GLY A 122 -10.54 -30.98 -14.19
N ALA A 123 -9.24 -30.79 -14.40
CA ALA A 123 -8.17 -31.36 -13.57
C ALA A 123 -7.78 -30.50 -12.35
N GLY A 124 -8.51 -29.41 -12.06
CA GLY A 124 -8.12 -28.49 -10.99
C GLY A 124 -9.27 -27.68 -10.41
N TRP A 125 -8.94 -26.53 -9.89
CA TRP A 125 -9.87 -25.58 -9.30
C TRP A 125 -9.82 -24.25 -10.04
N ARG A 126 -10.97 -23.61 -10.23
CA ARG A 126 -11.11 -22.30 -10.87
C ARG A 126 -11.79 -21.33 -9.92
N ILE A 127 -11.22 -20.14 -9.78
CA ILE A 127 -11.87 -19.03 -9.07
C ILE A 127 -13.07 -18.56 -9.88
N THR A 128 -14.24 -18.56 -9.27
CA THR A 128 -15.51 -18.14 -9.89
C THR A 128 -15.95 -16.76 -9.42
N ALA A 129 -15.50 -16.34 -8.24
CA ALA A 129 -15.74 -15.00 -7.71
C ALA A 129 -14.63 -14.65 -6.73
N TRP A 130 -14.28 -13.38 -6.66
CA TRP A 130 -13.40 -12.84 -5.63
C TRP A 130 -13.77 -11.40 -5.29
N ARG A 131 -13.43 -10.95 -4.11
CA ARG A 131 -13.56 -9.56 -3.67
C ARG A 131 -12.47 -9.19 -2.69
N GLU A 132 -12.03 -7.95 -2.73
CA GLU A 132 -11.23 -7.36 -1.67
C GLU A 132 -12.16 -6.94 -0.53
N ILE A 133 -11.78 -7.24 0.73
CA ILE A 133 -12.57 -6.92 1.91
C ILE A 133 -12.01 -5.68 2.61
N ARG A 134 -10.65 -5.54 2.61
CA ARG A 134 -9.91 -4.40 3.20
C ARG A 134 -8.60 -4.17 2.48
#